data_ed06abe596451dc577af269441e87895
#
_entry.id   ed06abe596451dc577af269441e87895
#
_cell.length_a   1.000
_cell.length_b   1.000
_cell.length_c   1.000
_cell.angle_alpha   90.00
_cell.angle_beta   90.00
_cell.angle_gamma   90.00
#
_symmetry.space_group_name_H-M   'P 1'
#
loop_
_entity.id
_entity.type
_entity.pdbx_description
1 polymer ?
#
loop_
_entity_poly.entity_id
_entity_poly.type
_entity_poly.pdbx_seq_one_letter_code
_entity_poly.pdbx_strand_id
1 'polypeptide(L)'
;MKYKLLCLFVLLSFSLSDLYADIELSSKQMRTSDGLPSNSVRCMFQDSKGFLWLGTLDGLTRYDGNTFLTYQLESGKHDRISLADNRIKHVAEDKNGFLWIKTVPELFSCYDLQKACFVDFTGTGSDGENYSEIFMSSNGDVWLWHRRNGVRQIVCEDDR
;
A
#
# COMPACT_ATOMS: atom_id res chain seq x y z
N MET A 1 -18.92 -63.22 -15.14
CA MET A 1 -18.07 -62.31 -14.29
C MET A 1 -17.48 -61.14 -15.08
N LYS A 2 -17.11 -61.27 -16.36
CA LYS A 2 -16.46 -60.17 -17.14
C LYS A 2 -17.34 -58.94 -17.36
N TYR A 3 -18.62 -59.05 -17.49
CA TYR A 3 -19.54 -57.92 -17.74
C TYR A 3 -19.84 -57.09 -16.48
N LYS A 4 -19.79 -57.68 -15.29
CA LYS A 4 -19.93 -56.92 -14.01
C LYS A 4 -18.78 -56.00 -13.76
N LEU A 5 -17.57 -56.40 -14.14
CA LEU A 5 -16.36 -55.56 -13.99
C LEU A 5 -16.36 -54.38 -14.98
N LEU A 6 -16.87 -54.61 -16.20
CA LEU A 6 -17.00 -53.58 -17.24
C LEU A 6 -18.00 -52.48 -16.85
N CYS A 7 -19.18 -52.90 -16.30
CA CYS A 7 -20.18 -51.96 -15.79
C CYS A 7 -19.66 -51.14 -14.62
N LEU A 8 -18.85 -51.72 -13.74
CA LEU A 8 -18.26 -50.99 -12.63
C LEU A 8 -17.26 -49.92 -13.12
N PHE A 9 -16.47 -50.23 -14.16
CA PHE A 9 -15.50 -49.26 -14.73
C PHE A 9 -16.24 -48.11 -15.45
N VAL A 10 -17.33 -48.36 -16.13
CA VAL A 10 -18.16 -47.33 -16.80
C VAL A 10 -18.86 -46.45 -15.78
N LEU A 11 -19.35 -47.01 -14.68
CA LEU A 11 -19.91 -46.19 -13.58
C LEU A 11 -18.90 -45.35 -12.85
N LEU A 12 -17.65 -45.83 -12.68
CA LEU A 12 -16.57 -45.09 -12.07
C LEU A 12 -16.06 -43.96 -12.94
N SER A 13 -16.10 -44.10 -14.28
CA SER A 13 -15.68 -43.04 -15.21
C SER A 13 -16.73 -41.91 -15.31
N PHE A 14 -17.99 -42.15 -15.01
CA PHE A 14 -19.05 -41.13 -14.99
C PHE A 14 -19.00 -40.25 -13.72
N SER A 15 -18.44 -40.74 -12.63
CA SER A 15 -18.33 -39.98 -11.36
C SER A 15 -17.13 -39.07 -11.27
N LEU A 16 -16.25 -39.06 -12.28
CA LEU A 16 -15.03 -38.20 -12.31
C LEU A 16 -15.18 -36.89 -13.12
N SER A 17 -16.33 -36.69 -13.76
CA SER A 17 -16.56 -35.57 -14.68
C SER A 17 -16.98 -34.25 -13.98
N ASP A 18 -17.37 -34.27 -12.71
CA ASP A 18 -17.92 -33.09 -12.03
C ASP A 18 -16.91 -32.39 -11.05
N LEU A 19 -15.59 -32.64 -11.18
CA LEU A 19 -14.60 -32.06 -10.28
C LEU A 19 -13.90 -30.83 -10.85
N TYR A 20 -14.49 -30.17 -11.84
CA TYR A 20 -14.04 -28.85 -12.24
C TYR A 20 -14.86 -27.81 -11.47
N ALA A 21 -14.28 -27.29 -10.39
CA ALA A 21 -14.82 -26.09 -9.77
C ALA A 21 -14.68 -24.94 -10.77
N ASP A 22 -15.80 -24.47 -11.28
CA ASP A 22 -15.85 -23.28 -12.13
C ASP A 22 -15.52 -22.08 -11.24
N ILE A 23 -14.33 -21.51 -11.43
CA ILE A 23 -13.91 -20.31 -10.68
C ILE A 23 -14.61 -19.13 -11.33
N GLU A 24 -15.72 -18.69 -10.73
CA GLU A 24 -16.39 -17.47 -11.13
C GLU A 24 -15.61 -16.25 -10.63
N LEU A 25 -14.96 -15.55 -11.53
CA LEU A 25 -14.26 -14.29 -11.23
C LEU A 25 -15.27 -13.14 -11.21
N SER A 26 -15.49 -12.58 -10.02
CA SER A 26 -16.25 -11.34 -9.87
C SER A 26 -15.29 -10.15 -9.73
N SER A 27 -15.67 -8.99 -10.29
CA SER A 27 -14.91 -7.73 -10.13
C SER A 27 -15.78 -6.67 -9.47
N LYS A 28 -15.19 -5.89 -8.55
CA LYS A 28 -15.81 -4.73 -7.94
C LYS A 28 -15.03 -3.49 -8.33
N GLN A 29 -15.69 -2.54 -8.98
CA GLN A 29 -15.10 -1.25 -9.28
C GLN A 29 -15.33 -0.29 -8.11
N MET A 30 -14.29 0.45 -7.71
CA MET A 30 -14.33 1.47 -6.67
C MET A 30 -14.15 2.85 -7.30
N ARG A 31 -15.00 3.81 -6.94
CA ARG A 31 -15.04 5.16 -7.51
C ARG A 31 -15.22 6.20 -6.41
N THR A 32 -15.22 7.47 -6.80
CA THR A 32 -15.54 8.60 -5.90
C THR A 32 -16.95 8.50 -5.30
N SER A 33 -17.90 7.88 -6.00
CA SER A 33 -19.22 7.54 -5.45
C SER A 33 -19.18 6.57 -4.28
N ASP A 34 -18.11 5.78 -4.16
CA ASP A 34 -17.93 4.78 -3.11
C ASP A 34 -17.09 5.30 -1.94
N GLY A 35 -16.55 6.54 -2.06
CA GLY A 35 -15.77 7.20 -1.01
C GLY A 35 -14.29 7.45 -1.35
N LEU A 36 -13.83 7.15 -2.58
CA LEU A 36 -12.50 7.56 -3.00
C LEU A 36 -12.43 9.09 -3.16
N PRO A 37 -11.34 9.75 -2.75
CA PRO A 37 -11.18 11.20 -2.95
C PRO A 37 -11.00 11.57 -4.42
N SER A 38 -10.47 10.68 -5.22
CA SER A 38 -10.27 10.85 -6.66
C SER A 38 -10.27 9.51 -7.39
N ASN A 39 -10.87 9.46 -8.60
CA ASN A 39 -10.77 8.30 -9.48
C ASN A 39 -9.36 8.13 -10.09
N SER A 40 -8.49 9.12 -9.95
CA SER A 40 -7.11 9.08 -10.43
C SER A 40 -6.20 8.43 -9.39
N VAL A 41 -6.27 7.10 -9.27
CA VAL A 41 -5.36 6.31 -8.42
C VAL A 41 -4.02 6.19 -9.10
N ARG A 42 -2.95 6.58 -8.42
CA ARG A 42 -1.57 6.60 -8.92
C ARG A 42 -0.74 5.42 -8.43
N CYS A 43 -1.00 4.98 -7.22
CA CYS A 43 -0.34 3.84 -6.62
C CYS A 43 -1.28 3.10 -5.68
N MET A 44 -0.99 1.82 -5.48
CA MET A 44 -1.65 0.96 -4.50
C MET A 44 -0.60 0.20 -3.72
N PHE A 45 -0.84 0.01 -2.44
CA PHE A 45 0.03 -0.73 -1.55
C PHE A 45 -0.81 -1.42 -0.47
N GLN A 46 -0.52 -2.69 -0.16
CA GLN A 46 -1.15 -3.38 0.96
C GLN A 46 -0.14 -3.47 2.11
N ASP A 47 -0.54 -2.95 3.28
CA ASP A 47 0.31 -2.96 4.46
C ASP A 47 0.32 -4.33 5.16
N SER A 48 1.23 -4.48 6.13
CA SER A 48 1.40 -5.71 6.92
C SER A 48 0.18 -6.08 7.78
N LYS A 49 -0.73 -5.13 8.02
CA LYS A 49 -2.02 -5.34 8.71
C LYS A 49 -3.15 -5.73 7.76
N GLY A 50 -2.88 -5.76 6.43
CA GLY A 50 -3.83 -6.12 5.39
C GLY A 50 -4.68 -4.97 4.86
N PHE A 51 -4.51 -3.73 5.31
CA PHE A 51 -5.18 -2.56 4.74
C PHE A 51 -4.62 -2.21 3.37
N LEU A 52 -5.51 -1.86 2.44
CA LEU A 52 -5.11 -1.39 1.12
C LEU A 52 -5.02 0.15 1.13
N TRP A 53 -3.83 0.66 0.80
CA TRP A 53 -3.57 2.08 0.68
C TRP A 53 -3.62 2.50 -0.78
N LEU A 54 -4.42 3.50 -1.06
CA LEU A 54 -4.67 4.03 -2.40
C LEU A 54 -4.16 5.47 -2.46
N GLY A 55 -3.07 5.67 -3.16
CA GLY A 55 -2.53 7.01 -3.42
C GLY A 55 -3.20 7.62 -4.63
N THR A 56 -3.85 8.77 -4.45
CA THR A 56 -4.61 9.46 -5.50
C THR A 56 -4.02 10.84 -5.83
N LEU A 57 -4.66 11.56 -6.75
CA LEU A 57 -4.35 12.99 -7.01
C LEU A 57 -4.93 13.92 -5.94
N ASP A 58 -5.79 13.42 -5.06
CA ASP A 58 -6.47 14.22 -4.04
C ASP A 58 -6.51 13.53 -2.69
N GLY A 59 -5.36 13.02 -2.26
CA GLY A 59 -5.15 12.43 -0.96
C GLY A 59 -4.76 10.96 -0.96
N LEU A 60 -4.43 10.49 0.23
CA LEU A 60 -4.12 9.10 0.54
C LEU A 60 -5.32 8.46 1.21
N THR A 61 -5.76 7.32 0.74
CA THR A 61 -6.92 6.61 1.28
C THR A 61 -6.51 5.22 1.76
N ARG A 62 -6.93 4.87 2.98
CA ARG A 62 -6.86 3.52 3.53
C ARG A 62 -8.21 2.82 3.37
N TYR A 63 -8.21 1.62 2.83
CA TYR A 63 -9.37 0.77 2.66
C TYR A 63 -9.23 -0.51 3.50
N ASP A 64 -10.22 -0.83 4.30
CA ASP A 64 -10.24 -1.98 5.22
C ASP A 64 -11.02 -3.20 4.67
N GLY A 65 -11.45 -3.13 3.40
CA GLY A 65 -12.33 -4.12 2.78
C GLY A 65 -13.80 -3.67 2.73
N ASN A 66 -14.19 -2.66 3.51
CA ASN A 66 -15.56 -2.16 3.61
C ASN A 66 -15.65 -0.63 3.51
N THR A 67 -14.77 0.09 4.21
CA THR A 67 -14.82 1.55 4.34
C THR A 67 -13.52 2.21 3.87
N PHE A 68 -13.65 3.47 3.44
CA PHE A 68 -12.50 4.31 3.07
C PHE A 68 -12.24 5.34 4.16
N LEU A 69 -10.99 5.43 4.61
CA LEU A 69 -10.52 6.50 5.47
C LEU A 69 -9.50 7.33 4.68
N THR A 70 -9.84 8.58 4.40
CA THR A 70 -9.03 9.47 3.57
C THR A 70 -8.25 10.47 4.41
N TYR A 71 -6.97 10.64 4.07
CA TYR A 71 -6.05 11.62 4.61
C TYR A 71 -5.78 12.66 3.52
N GLN A 72 -5.99 13.93 3.86
CA GLN A 72 -5.74 15.06 2.97
C GLN A 72 -5.00 16.16 3.74
N LEU A 73 -4.15 16.90 3.02
CA LEU A 73 -3.57 18.11 3.54
C LEU A 73 -4.65 19.21 3.54
N GLU A 74 -4.99 19.73 4.72
CA GLU A 74 -5.89 20.85 4.84
C GLU A 74 -5.21 22.15 4.38
N SER A 75 -5.91 22.95 3.57
CA SER A 75 -5.41 24.22 3.07
C SER A 75 -4.96 25.14 4.21
N GLY A 76 -3.71 25.59 4.16
CA GLY A 76 -3.12 26.50 5.14
C GLY A 76 -2.49 25.82 6.38
N LYS A 77 -2.55 24.51 6.50
CA LYS A 77 -1.86 23.74 7.51
C LYS A 77 -0.68 23.00 6.88
N HIS A 78 0.50 23.58 6.94
CA HIS A 78 1.76 22.87 6.65
C HIS A 78 2.35 22.37 7.96
N ASP A 79 1.77 21.28 8.48
CA ASP A 79 2.30 20.61 9.66
C ASP A 79 3.21 19.46 9.22
N ARG A 80 4.37 19.31 9.88
CA ARG A 80 5.30 18.20 9.62
C ARG A 80 4.73 16.83 10.02
N ILE A 81 3.66 16.86 10.84
CA ILE A 81 2.93 15.66 11.29
C ILE A 81 1.65 15.49 10.47
N SER A 82 1.75 15.65 9.16
CA SER A 82 0.63 15.53 8.24
C SER A 82 1.10 15.02 6.87
N LEU A 83 0.14 14.85 5.97
CA LEU A 83 0.45 14.61 4.57
C LEU A 83 1.10 15.86 3.95
N ALA A 84 2.22 15.71 3.26
CA ALA A 84 2.98 16.83 2.71
C ALA A 84 2.34 17.47 1.46
N ASP A 85 1.59 16.69 0.68
CA ASP A 85 0.82 17.12 -0.49
C ASP A 85 -0.25 16.07 -0.81
N ASN A 86 -1.40 16.48 -1.35
CA ASN A 86 -2.51 15.58 -1.68
C ASN A 86 -2.22 14.69 -2.91
N ARG A 87 -1.25 15.05 -3.75
CA ARG A 87 -0.90 14.30 -4.95
C ARG A 87 0.09 13.19 -4.61
N ILE A 88 -0.42 12.01 -4.35
CA ILE A 88 0.38 10.87 -3.94
C ILE A 88 1.05 10.23 -5.16
N LYS A 89 2.33 9.91 -5.06
CA LYS A 89 3.12 9.28 -6.12
C LYS A 89 3.47 7.83 -5.79
N HIS A 90 3.83 7.56 -4.55
CA HIS A 90 4.26 6.23 -4.10
C HIS A 90 4.00 6.02 -2.61
N VAL A 91 3.72 4.78 -2.24
CA VAL A 91 3.56 4.35 -0.83
C VAL A 91 4.30 3.03 -0.65
N ALA A 92 5.03 2.90 0.45
CA ALA A 92 5.71 1.66 0.82
C ALA A 92 5.83 1.56 2.34
N GLU A 93 5.90 0.34 2.89
CA GLU A 93 6.08 0.07 4.32
C GLU A 93 7.50 -0.42 4.59
N ASP A 94 8.12 0.06 5.66
CA ASP A 94 9.40 -0.42 6.12
C ASP A 94 9.27 -1.57 7.15
N LYS A 95 10.40 -2.17 7.53
CA LYS A 95 10.45 -3.28 8.50
C LYS A 95 9.98 -2.92 9.91
N ASN A 96 9.90 -1.63 10.24
CA ASN A 96 9.49 -1.12 11.54
C ASN A 96 8.00 -0.76 11.59
N GLY A 97 7.27 -0.90 10.47
CA GLY A 97 5.85 -0.59 10.34
C GLY A 97 5.55 0.89 10.13
N PHE A 98 6.49 1.62 9.53
CA PHE A 98 6.23 2.97 9.04
C PHE A 98 5.89 2.94 7.55
N LEU A 99 4.82 3.66 7.17
CA LEU A 99 4.51 3.93 5.77
C LEU A 99 5.25 5.20 5.32
N TRP A 100 5.98 5.04 4.26
CA TRP A 100 6.66 6.13 3.56
C TRP A 100 5.85 6.54 2.36
N ILE A 101 5.37 7.78 2.37
CA ILE A 101 4.49 8.34 1.36
C ILE A 101 5.25 9.40 0.58
N LYS A 102 5.45 9.16 -0.71
CA LYS A 102 6.03 10.14 -1.64
C LYS A 102 4.93 10.90 -2.33
N THR A 103 5.02 12.23 -2.34
CA THR A 103 4.06 13.12 -2.98
C THR A 103 4.68 13.87 -4.17
N VAL A 104 3.88 14.65 -4.88
CA VAL A 104 4.35 15.60 -5.89
C VAL A 104 4.28 16.98 -5.24
N PRO A 105 5.38 17.78 -5.17
CA PRO A 105 6.61 17.75 -5.98
C PRO A 105 7.84 17.13 -5.27
N GLU A 106 7.86 15.86 -4.98
CA GLU A 106 9.00 15.17 -4.35
C GLU A 106 9.15 15.43 -2.83
N LEU A 107 8.02 15.60 -2.14
CA LEU A 107 7.97 15.65 -0.67
C LEU A 107 7.64 14.27 -0.11
N PHE A 108 8.02 14.04 1.14
CA PHE A 108 7.75 12.79 1.84
C PHE A 108 6.97 13.04 3.11
N SER A 109 6.10 12.07 3.45
CA SER A 109 5.45 11.95 4.74
C SER A 109 5.69 10.57 5.29
N CYS A 110 5.70 10.46 6.60
CA CYS A 110 5.84 9.19 7.31
C CYS A 110 4.60 8.96 8.19
N TYR A 111 4.05 7.76 8.16
CA TYR A 111 2.88 7.38 8.95
C TYR A 111 3.20 6.12 9.77
N ASP A 112 3.04 6.22 11.09
CA ASP A 112 3.22 5.10 12.03
C ASP A 112 1.96 4.22 12.03
N LEU A 113 2.06 3.00 11.52
CA LEU A 113 0.97 2.05 11.48
C LEU A 113 0.51 1.58 12.86
N GLN A 114 1.40 1.58 13.87
CA GLN A 114 1.06 1.14 15.23
C GLN A 114 0.29 2.23 15.96
N LYS A 115 0.76 3.49 15.89
CA LYS A 115 0.13 4.65 16.53
C LYS A 115 -1.04 5.21 15.71
N ALA A 116 -1.17 4.78 14.45
CA ALA A 116 -2.17 5.26 13.49
C ALA A 116 -2.15 6.79 13.32
N CYS A 117 -0.95 7.38 13.20
CA CYS A 117 -0.76 8.81 13.02
C CYS A 117 0.46 9.12 12.14
N PHE A 118 0.47 10.32 11.55
CA PHE A 118 1.66 10.85 10.89
C PHE A 118 2.73 11.20 11.95
N VAL A 119 3.99 11.02 11.58
CA VAL A 119 5.14 11.32 12.44
C VAL A 119 6.12 12.23 11.74
N ASP A 120 6.77 13.08 12.53
CA ASP A 120 7.88 13.89 12.04
C ASP A 120 9.15 13.06 11.97
N PHE A 121 9.69 12.86 10.77
CA PHE A 121 10.94 12.15 10.52
C PHE A 121 12.11 13.10 10.23
N THR A 122 11.90 14.41 10.32
CA THR A 122 12.88 15.43 9.92
C THR A 122 14.07 15.58 10.88
N GLY A 123 14.03 14.99 12.08
CA GLY A 123 15.18 14.88 12.98
C GLY A 123 16.39 14.15 12.39
N THR A 124 16.22 13.49 11.25
CA THR A 124 17.26 12.74 10.54
C THR A 124 18.12 13.60 9.61
N GLY A 125 17.97 14.93 9.63
CA GLY A 125 18.76 15.86 8.81
C GLY A 125 17.95 17.10 8.42
N SER A 126 18.09 18.13 9.21
CA SER A 126 17.21 19.31 9.28
C SER A 126 17.37 20.35 8.17
N ASP A 127 17.92 20.01 7.01
CA ASP A 127 18.37 21.05 6.07
C ASP A 127 17.42 21.31 4.90
N GLY A 128 16.13 20.93 5.04
CA GLY A 128 15.15 21.18 3.99
C GLY A 128 15.46 20.42 2.68
N GLU A 129 16.21 19.34 2.79
CA GLU A 129 16.62 18.55 1.64
C GLU A 129 15.43 17.83 1.01
N ASN A 130 15.12 18.20 -0.22
CA ASN A 130 14.15 17.50 -1.04
C ASN A 130 14.79 16.23 -1.62
N TYR A 131 14.51 15.09 -1.03
CA TYR A 131 14.92 13.80 -1.57
C TYR A 131 14.17 13.51 -2.87
N SER A 132 14.88 13.00 -3.85
CA SER A 132 14.29 12.73 -5.17
C SER A 132 13.58 11.38 -5.22
N GLU A 133 14.11 10.38 -4.52
CA GLU A 133 13.56 9.03 -4.47
C GLU A 133 13.70 8.37 -3.10
N ILE A 134 12.84 7.41 -2.85
CA ILE A 134 12.92 6.48 -1.75
C ILE A 134 13.13 5.07 -2.31
N PHE A 135 14.06 4.34 -1.74
CA PHE A 135 14.30 2.94 -2.05
C PHE A 135 14.15 2.10 -0.78
N MET A 136 13.41 1.01 -0.91
CA MET A 136 13.27 0.03 0.15
C MET A 136 14.03 -1.22 -0.25
N SER A 137 14.99 -1.62 0.58
CA SER A 137 15.76 -2.84 0.35
C SER A 137 14.93 -4.08 0.68
N SER A 138 15.38 -5.25 0.23
CA SER A 138 14.69 -6.53 0.47
C SER A 138 14.55 -6.91 1.96
N ASN A 139 15.41 -6.36 2.83
CA ASN A 139 15.33 -6.51 4.28
C ASN A 139 14.50 -5.41 4.97
N GLY A 140 13.85 -4.53 4.20
CA GLY A 140 12.98 -3.46 4.70
C GLY A 140 13.70 -2.21 5.21
N ASP A 141 15.00 -2.05 4.91
CA ASP A 141 15.70 -0.79 5.20
C ASP A 141 15.28 0.29 4.21
N VAL A 142 15.16 1.52 4.71
CA VAL A 142 14.78 2.69 3.93
C VAL A 142 16.00 3.48 3.55
N TRP A 143 16.10 3.79 2.27
CA TRP A 143 17.16 4.61 1.70
C TRP A 143 16.54 5.79 0.97
N LEU A 144 17.00 7.00 1.29
CA LEU A 144 16.61 8.24 0.61
C LEU A 144 17.74 8.66 -0.30
N TRP A 145 17.41 8.96 -1.54
CA TRP A 145 18.37 9.48 -2.50
C TRP A 145 18.14 10.96 -2.76
N HIS A 146 19.22 11.73 -2.67
CA HIS A 146 19.26 13.15 -2.99
C HIS A 146 20.19 13.40 -4.19
N ARG A 147 19.72 14.17 -5.15
CA ARG A 147 20.40 14.41 -6.43
C ARG A 147 21.84 14.96 -6.28
N ARG A 148 22.10 15.74 -5.22
CA ARG A 148 23.40 16.38 -4.98
C ARG A 148 24.17 15.80 -3.80
N ASN A 149 23.44 15.28 -2.79
CA ASN A 149 24.02 14.90 -1.51
C ASN A 149 24.17 13.36 -1.35
N GLY A 150 23.90 12.61 -2.44
CA GLY A 150 24.08 11.16 -2.44
C GLY A 150 22.92 10.40 -1.82
N VAL A 151 23.22 9.38 -1.01
CA VAL A 151 22.26 8.43 -0.45
C VAL A 151 22.34 8.46 1.07
N ARG A 152 21.19 8.44 1.74
CA ARG A 152 21.07 8.35 3.20
C ARG A 152 20.23 7.13 3.58
N GLN A 153 20.73 6.32 4.51
CA GLN A 153 19.93 5.28 5.16
C GLN A 153 19.18 5.89 6.34
N ILE A 154 17.90 5.58 6.44
CA ILE A 154 17.09 5.89 7.62
C ILE A 154 17.26 4.74 8.61
N VAL A 155 17.75 5.07 9.79
CA VAL A 155 17.90 4.14 10.92
C VAL A 155 16.93 4.61 11.99
N CYS A 156 15.96 3.77 12.34
CA CYS A 156 15.12 4.02 13.53
C CYS A 156 15.97 3.64 14.75
N GLU A 157 16.35 4.62 15.55
CA GLU A 157 16.91 4.38 16.88
C GLU A 157 15.74 3.94 17.77
N ASP A 158 15.82 2.71 18.27
CA ASP A 158 14.77 2.11 19.11
C ASP A 158 14.91 2.66 20.55
N ASP A 159 14.24 3.77 20.82
CA ASP A 159 13.99 4.28 22.19
C ASP A 159 12.70 3.65 22.76
N ARG A 160 12.54 2.31 22.59
CA ARG A 160 11.42 1.56 23.17
C ARG A 160 11.82 0.70 24.35
#